data_63fd2dcc534cbd8d0d799bf1b00d8d55
#
_entry.id   63fd2dcc534cbd8d0d799bf1b00d8d55
#
_cell.length_a   1.000
_cell.length_b   1.000
_cell.length_c   1.000
_cell.angle_alpha   90.00
_cell.angle_beta   90.00
_cell.angle_gamma   90.00
#
_symmetry.space_group_name_H-M   'P 1'
#
loop_
_entity.id
_entity.type
_entity.pdbx_description
1 polymer ?
#
loop_
_entity_poly.entity_id
_entity_poly.type
_entity_poly.pdbx_seq_one_letter_code
_entity_poly.pdbx_strand_id
1 'polypeptide(L)'
;MGYLDLARGRYSCRLFEDRSVEQAVVDAIVEAGRIAPSACNNHPTRVMVLDTPELLEKAAACQPRFARDGSIFGTPLIFLICSVTDDAWVRPYDQMNSSAIDTSIVCDHMMM
;
A
#
# COMPACT_ATOMS: atom_id res chain seq x y z
N MET A 1 21.03 6.89 -7.93
CA MET A 1 19.93 6.17 -8.62
C MET A 1 18.84 7.16 -8.97
N GLY A 2 18.54 7.27 -10.23
CA GLY A 2 17.47 8.16 -10.68
C GLY A 2 16.10 7.51 -10.66
N TYR A 3 15.04 8.31 -10.81
CA TYR A 3 13.65 7.82 -10.84
C TYR A 3 13.43 6.73 -11.90
N LEU A 4 14.01 6.91 -13.10
CA LEU A 4 13.83 5.91 -14.17
C LEU A 4 14.46 4.56 -13.80
N ASP A 5 15.54 4.56 -13.04
CA ASP A 5 16.17 3.32 -12.58
C ASP A 5 15.28 2.59 -11.58
N LEU A 6 14.67 3.34 -10.64
CA LEU A 6 13.68 2.81 -9.72
C LEU A 6 12.48 2.23 -10.47
N ALA A 7 11.92 3.00 -11.41
CA ALA A 7 10.75 2.57 -12.16
C ALA A 7 11.00 1.31 -13.00
N ARG A 8 12.19 1.20 -13.62
CA ARG A 8 12.58 0.01 -14.39
C ARG A 8 12.89 -1.19 -13.51
N GLY A 9 13.44 -0.95 -12.31
CA GLY A 9 13.80 -2.00 -11.36
C GLY A 9 12.62 -2.59 -10.61
N ARG A 10 11.49 -1.88 -10.52
CA ARG A 10 10.28 -2.37 -9.84
C ARG A 10 9.70 -3.58 -10.58
N TYR A 11 9.36 -4.62 -9.84
CA TYR A 11 8.67 -5.80 -10.36
C TYR A 11 7.68 -6.35 -9.33
N SER A 12 6.75 -7.18 -9.78
CA SER A 12 5.77 -7.82 -8.90
C SER A 12 6.37 -9.08 -8.28
N CYS A 13 6.90 -8.96 -7.07
CA CYS A 13 7.46 -10.08 -6.33
C CYS A 13 6.34 -10.95 -5.74
N ARG A 14 6.46 -12.27 -5.88
CA ARG A 14 5.51 -13.25 -5.31
C ARG A 14 6.20 -14.38 -4.56
N LEU A 15 7.47 -14.21 -4.28
CA LEU A 15 8.26 -15.14 -3.47
C LEU A 15 9.12 -14.29 -2.51
N PHE A 16 8.98 -14.52 -1.22
CA PHE A 16 9.60 -13.72 -0.18
C PHE A 16 10.46 -14.57 0.73
N GLU A 17 11.51 -13.97 1.29
CA GLU A 17 12.32 -14.60 2.32
C GLU A 17 11.54 -14.68 3.64
N ASP A 18 11.76 -15.74 4.41
CA ASP A 18 11.17 -15.91 5.74
C ASP A 18 11.99 -15.14 6.78
N ARG A 19 11.89 -13.81 6.72
CA ARG A 19 12.51 -12.92 7.71
C ARG A 19 11.72 -11.63 7.82
N SER A 20 11.72 -11.02 9.00
CA SER A 20 11.05 -9.74 9.22
C SER A 20 11.76 -8.61 8.46
N VAL A 21 10.97 -7.61 8.08
CA VAL A 21 11.48 -6.38 7.45
C VAL A 21 11.92 -5.42 8.55
N GLU A 22 13.09 -4.81 8.39
CA GLU A 22 13.61 -3.83 9.35
C GLU A 22 12.68 -2.63 9.47
N GLN A 23 12.49 -2.14 10.71
CA GLN A 23 11.56 -1.04 10.98
C GLN A 23 11.90 0.23 10.18
N ALA A 24 13.19 0.52 9.99
CA ALA A 24 13.61 1.68 9.20
C ALA A 24 13.14 1.60 7.74
N VAL A 25 13.08 0.39 7.17
CA VAL A 25 12.54 0.16 5.82
C VAL A 25 11.03 0.36 5.80
N VAL A 26 10.32 -0.18 6.78
CA VAL A 26 8.87 0.02 6.93
C VAL A 26 8.54 1.51 7.02
N ASP A 27 9.27 2.25 7.86
CA ASP A 27 9.08 3.68 8.06
C ASP A 27 9.33 4.48 6.77
N ALA A 28 10.35 4.12 6.00
CA ALA A 28 10.66 4.76 4.72
C ALA A 28 9.53 4.55 3.68
N ILE A 29 8.98 3.34 3.62
CA ILE A 29 7.87 3.03 2.70
C ILE A 29 6.61 3.81 3.11
N VAL A 30 6.30 3.85 4.39
CA VAL A 30 5.14 4.59 4.92
C VAL A 30 5.31 6.09 4.64
N GLU A 31 6.51 6.65 4.82
CA GLU A 31 6.80 8.06 4.51
C GLU A 31 6.63 8.36 3.03
N ALA A 32 7.06 7.46 2.14
CA ALA A 32 6.82 7.62 0.71
C ALA A 32 5.31 7.74 0.39
N GLY A 33 4.49 6.94 1.04
CA GLY A 33 3.03 7.04 0.92
C GLY A 33 2.48 8.34 1.50
N ARG A 34 2.98 8.77 2.65
CA ARG A 34 2.53 9.98 3.36
C ARG A 34 2.75 11.26 2.54
N ILE A 35 3.85 11.35 1.81
CA ILE A 35 4.19 12.53 1.00
C ILE A 35 3.56 12.53 -0.39
N ALA A 36 2.83 11.47 -0.76
CA ALA A 36 2.15 11.40 -2.04
C ALA A 36 1.09 12.50 -2.16
N PRO A 37 0.92 13.12 -3.34
CA PRO A 37 -0.09 14.15 -3.54
C PRO A 37 -1.51 13.56 -3.52
N SER A 38 -2.48 14.41 -3.21
CA SER A 38 -3.90 14.08 -3.32
C SER A 38 -4.70 15.29 -3.80
N ALA A 39 -5.87 15.06 -4.36
CA ALA A 39 -6.73 16.13 -4.83
C ALA A 39 -7.10 17.07 -3.67
N CYS A 40 -6.92 18.38 -3.88
CA CYS A 40 -7.11 19.43 -2.88
C CYS A 40 -6.33 19.20 -1.56
N ASN A 41 -5.28 18.38 -1.60
CA ASN A 41 -4.47 18.02 -0.41
C ASN A 41 -5.31 17.43 0.74
N ASN A 42 -6.38 16.71 0.40
CA ASN A 42 -7.30 16.17 1.40
C ASN A 42 -6.78 14.90 2.11
N HIS A 43 -5.83 14.19 1.51
CA HIS A 43 -5.22 12.98 2.07
C HIS A 43 -6.23 11.95 2.59
N PRO A 44 -7.11 11.39 1.71
CA PRO A 44 -8.12 10.44 2.15
C PRO A 44 -7.59 9.04 2.46
N THR A 45 -6.32 8.77 2.16
CA THR A 45 -5.73 7.44 2.29
C THR A 45 -5.29 7.14 3.71
N ARG A 46 -5.52 5.89 4.15
CA ARG A 46 -5.03 5.33 5.41
C ARG A 46 -4.23 4.07 5.12
N VAL A 47 -3.11 3.91 5.80
CA VAL A 47 -2.24 2.74 5.64
C VAL A 47 -2.17 1.99 6.95
N MET A 48 -2.45 0.70 6.90
CA MET A 48 -2.28 -0.22 8.02
C MET A 48 -1.09 -1.13 7.74
N VAL A 49 -0.22 -1.26 8.72
CA VAL A 49 0.94 -2.16 8.65
C VAL A 49 0.57 -3.49 9.28
N LEU A 50 0.60 -4.57 8.51
CA LEU A 50 0.29 -5.92 8.96
C LEU A 50 1.60 -6.72 8.98
N ASP A 51 2.16 -6.89 10.16
CA ASP A 51 3.48 -7.53 10.35
C ASP A 51 3.51 -8.59 11.47
N THR A 52 2.36 -8.87 12.07
CA THR A 52 2.23 -9.95 13.05
C THR A 52 1.63 -11.21 12.42
N PRO A 53 1.97 -12.42 12.91
CA PRO A 53 1.39 -13.66 12.37
C PRO A 53 -0.14 -13.65 12.35
N GLU A 54 -0.77 -13.11 13.39
CA GLU A 54 -2.23 -13.02 13.48
C GLU A 54 -2.83 -12.16 12.38
N LEU A 55 -2.26 -10.96 12.13
CA LEU A 55 -2.75 -10.04 11.10
C LEU A 55 -2.50 -10.59 9.69
N LEU A 56 -1.37 -11.24 9.48
CA LEU A 56 -1.04 -11.88 8.19
C LEU A 56 -2.01 -13.03 7.88
N GLU A 57 -2.36 -13.84 8.87
CA GLU A 57 -3.35 -14.91 8.71
C GLU A 57 -4.75 -14.36 8.38
N LYS A 58 -5.14 -13.27 9.03
CA LYS A 58 -6.43 -12.60 8.71
C LYS A 58 -6.45 -12.09 7.27
N ALA A 59 -5.36 -11.49 6.81
CA ALA A 59 -5.22 -11.05 5.42
C ALA A 59 -5.30 -12.23 4.45
N ALA A 60 -4.63 -13.34 4.75
CA ALA A 60 -4.66 -14.56 3.94
C ALA A 60 -6.08 -15.14 3.85
N ALA A 61 -6.84 -15.10 4.95
CA ALA A 61 -8.25 -15.54 4.96
C ALA A 61 -9.14 -14.70 4.04
N CYS A 62 -8.83 -13.40 3.89
CA CYS A 62 -9.56 -12.51 2.97
C CYS A 62 -9.22 -12.77 1.49
N GLN A 63 -8.05 -13.36 1.20
CA GLN A 63 -7.57 -13.64 -0.15
C GLN A 63 -7.04 -15.09 -0.25
N PRO A 64 -7.90 -16.09 -0.07
CA PRO A 64 -7.45 -17.48 0.01
C PRO A 64 -6.75 -17.97 -1.26
N ARG A 65 -7.06 -17.40 -2.41
CA ARG A 65 -6.41 -17.74 -3.69
C ARG A 65 -4.90 -17.51 -3.67
N PHE A 66 -4.45 -16.52 -2.92
CA PHE A 66 -3.04 -16.14 -2.83
C PHE A 66 -2.42 -16.50 -1.46
N ALA A 67 -3.18 -17.19 -0.61
CA ALA A 67 -2.71 -17.59 0.70
C ALA A 67 -1.61 -18.64 0.58
N ARG A 68 -0.51 -18.43 1.31
CA ARG A 68 0.60 -19.37 1.43
C ARG A 68 1.35 -19.09 2.73
N ASP A 69 1.70 -20.16 3.46
CA ASP A 69 2.49 -20.09 4.69
C ASP A 69 1.96 -19.06 5.72
N GLY A 70 0.65 -19.00 5.89
CA GLY A 70 0.00 -18.13 6.87
C GLY A 70 -0.05 -16.64 6.48
N SER A 71 0.17 -16.32 5.21
CA SER A 71 0.14 -14.95 4.68
C SER A 71 -0.27 -14.96 3.21
N ILE A 72 -0.27 -13.78 2.57
CA ILE A 72 -0.43 -13.64 1.13
C ILE A 72 0.95 -13.80 0.47
N PHE A 73 1.10 -14.77 -0.42
CA PHE A 73 2.37 -15.15 -1.05
C PHE A 73 3.51 -15.47 -0.05
N GLY A 74 3.17 -15.78 1.22
CA GLY A 74 4.16 -15.99 2.25
C GLY A 74 4.95 -14.74 2.67
N THR A 75 4.44 -13.54 2.38
CA THR A 75 5.13 -12.30 2.74
C THR A 75 5.16 -12.08 4.26
N PRO A 76 6.27 -11.56 4.82
CA PRO A 76 6.35 -11.21 6.24
C PRO A 76 5.69 -9.87 6.57
N LEU A 77 5.30 -9.09 5.57
CA LEU A 77 4.77 -7.74 5.72
C LEU A 77 3.74 -7.43 4.64
N ILE A 78 2.61 -6.87 5.05
CA ILE A 78 1.57 -6.36 4.16
C ILE A 78 1.23 -4.93 4.56
N PHE A 79 1.15 -4.04 3.59
CA PHE A 79 0.51 -2.74 3.76
C PHE A 79 -0.91 -2.81 3.22
N LEU A 80 -1.88 -2.64 4.10
CA LEU A 80 -3.29 -2.52 3.71
C LEU A 80 -3.59 -1.03 3.48
N ILE A 81 -3.85 -0.68 2.23
CA ILE A 81 -4.04 0.71 1.82
C ILE A 81 -5.53 0.95 1.59
N CYS A 82 -6.12 1.79 2.43
CA CYS A 82 -7.55 2.08 2.46
C CYS A 82 -7.81 3.55 2.15
N SER A 83 -9.00 3.88 1.71
CA SER A 83 -9.42 5.27 1.57
C SER A 83 -10.70 5.56 2.35
N VAL A 84 -10.75 6.77 2.92
CA VAL A 84 -11.94 7.33 3.56
C VAL A 84 -12.63 8.20 2.52
N THR A 85 -13.70 7.69 1.91
CA THR A 85 -14.37 8.37 0.78
C THR A 85 -14.93 9.75 1.17
N ASP A 86 -15.37 9.91 2.41
CA ASP A 86 -15.91 11.18 2.91
C ASP A 86 -14.85 12.27 3.06
N ASP A 87 -13.57 11.91 3.16
CA ASP A 87 -12.44 12.85 3.25
C ASP A 87 -11.91 13.28 1.89
N ALA A 88 -12.30 12.57 0.81
CA ALA A 88 -11.79 12.82 -0.53
C ALA A 88 -12.47 14.02 -1.19
N TRP A 89 -11.76 14.61 -2.16
CA TRP A 89 -12.35 15.63 -3.02
C TRP A 89 -13.43 15.03 -3.93
N VAL A 90 -14.51 15.77 -4.07
CA VAL A 90 -15.61 15.44 -4.97
C VAL A 90 -15.70 16.50 -6.08
N ARG A 91 -15.62 16.05 -7.32
CA ARG A 91 -15.68 16.94 -8.46
C ARG A 91 -17.10 17.52 -8.62
N PRO A 92 -17.25 18.87 -8.63
CA PRO A 92 -18.57 19.50 -8.50
C PRO A 92 -19.56 19.19 -9.63
N TYR A 93 -19.07 19.03 -10.88
CA TYR A 93 -19.99 18.92 -12.01
C TYR A 93 -20.52 17.51 -12.28
N ASP A 94 -19.86 16.46 -11.80
CA ASP A 94 -20.28 15.07 -12.02
C ASP A 94 -20.20 14.19 -10.78
N GLN A 95 -19.85 14.78 -9.62
CA GLN A 95 -19.75 14.10 -8.33
C GLN A 95 -18.72 12.96 -8.29
N MET A 96 -17.76 12.94 -9.22
CA MET A 96 -16.66 11.96 -9.17
C MET A 96 -15.84 12.15 -7.90
N ASN A 97 -15.73 11.09 -7.09
CA ASN A 97 -14.93 11.08 -5.87
C ASN A 97 -13.50 10.67 -6.18
N SER A 98 -12.51 11.43 -5.69
CA SER A 98 -11.09 11.19 -5.99
C SER A 98 -10.43 10.10 -5.15
N SER A 99 -11.13 9.47 -4.21
CA SER A 99 -10.52 8.56 -3.24
C SER A 99 -9.74 7.40 -3.88
N ALA A 100 -10.30 6.76 -4.91
CA ALA A 100 -9.63 5.66 -5.60
C ALA A 100 -8.37 6.13 -6.34
N ILE A 101 -8.41 7.33 -6.94
CA ILE A 101 -7.27 7.92 -7.65
C ILE A 101 -6.17 8.28 -6.65
N ASP A 102 -6.51 8.99 -5.59
CA ASP A 102 -5.56 9.42 -4.55
C ASP A 102 -4.89 8.21 -3.88
N THR A 103 -5.67 7.19 -3.56
CA THR A 103 -5.15 5.96 -2.94
C THR A 103 -4.24 5.17 -3.88
N SER A 104 -4.53 5.14 -5.18
CA SER A 104 -3.68 4.53 -6.20
C SER A 104 -2.33 5.24 -6.30
N ILE A 105 -2.30 6.57 -6.19
CA ILE A 105 -1.06 7.35 -6.19
C ILE A 105 -0.22 7.02 -4.95
N VAL A 106 -0.83 6.94 -3.77
CA VAL A 106 -0.14 6.51 -2.55
C VAL A 106 0.47 5.13 -2.72
N CYS A 107 -0.30 4.20 -3.25
CA CYS A 107 0.16 2.84 -3.52
C CYS A 107 1.38 2.82 -4.44
N ASP A 108 1.35 3.57 -5.54
CA ASP A 108 2.46 3.68 -6.48
C ASP A 108 3.73 4.24 -5.82
N HIS A 109 3.61 5.30 -5.02
CA HIS A 109 4.73 5.85 -4.25
C HIS A 109 5.37 4.82 -3.33
N MET A 110 4.55 4.00 -2.68
CA MET A 110 5.04 2.96 -1.76
C MET A 110 5.69 1.77 -2.49
N MET A 111 5.33 1.54 -3.75
CA MET A 111 5.89 0.46 -4.57
C MET A 111 7.26 0.80 -5.19
N MET A 112 7.59 2.06 -5.26
CA MET A 112 8.85 2.55 -5.83
C MET A 112 9.99 2.54 -4.82
#